data_32817a69d134fd282219506927c407a7
#
_entry.id   32817a69d134fd282219506927c407a7
#
_cell.length_a   1.000
_cell.length_b   1.000
_cell.length_c   1.000
_cell.angle_alpha   90.00
_cell.angle_beta   90.00
_cell.angle_gamma   90.00
#
_symmetry.space_group_name_H-M   'P 1'
#
loop_
_entity.id
_entity.type
_entity.pdbx_description
1 polymer ?
#
loop_
_entity_poly.entity_id
_entity_poly.type
_entity_poly.pdbx_seq_one_letter_code
_entity_poly.pdbx_strand_id
1 'polypeptide(L)'
;MIGPSSSHTAGAARLGKMALSIFRERPDSVTMTLYGSFAKTYRGHGTNRALVAGLLGMDADDARIRESLEIAERENFQYTFIESEVDAGHPNTVRFNMYGKDGKHMSVTGSSLGGGRVAVTNIDGIDVDITGEEHQ
;
A
#
# COMPACT_ATOMS: atom_id res chain seq x y z
N MET A 1 -22.53 3.69 8.28
CA MET A 1 -21.35 3.87 7.64
C MET A 1 -21.19 2.94 6.54
N ILE A 2 -20.76 3.46 5.53
CA ILE A 2 -20.73 2.76 4.37
C ILE A 2 -19.39 2.48 3.94
N GLY A 3 -19.22 1.49 3.26
CA GLY A 3 -18.01 1.27 2.64
C GLY A 3 -17.05 0.61 3.51
N PRO A 4 -15.86 0.60 3.06
CA PRO A 4 -14.86 -0.23 3.60
C PRO A 4 -14.08 0.41 4.67
N SER A 5 -14.55 1.37 5.32
CA SER A 5 -13.66 2.13 6.15
C SER A 5 -13.36 1.42 7.42
N SER A 6 -12.67 0.34 7.34
CA SER A 6 -12.05 -0.23 8.50
C SER A 6 -10.66 0.37 8.62
N SER A 7 -10.05 0.22 9.77
CA SER A 7 -8.69 0.72 9.92
C SER A 7 -7.71 -0.01 9.03
N HIS A 8 -7.98 -1.27 8.70
CA HIS A 8 -7.14 -1.98 7.72
C HIS A 8 -7.18 -1.29 6.38
N THR A 9 -8.37 -0.95 5.91
CA THR A 9 -8.51 -0.35 4.59
C THR A 9 -7.92 1.04 4.54
N ALA A 10 -8.19 1.84 5.57
CA ALA A 10 -7.66 3.20 5.61
C ALA A 10 -6.14 3.18 5.70
N GLY A 11 -5.59 2.29 6.54
CA GLY A 11 -4.15 2.19 6.67
C GLY A 11 -3.50 1.74 5.38
N ALA A 12 -4.12 0.76 4.70
CA ALA A 12 -3.57 0.26 3.45
C ALA A 12 -3.54 1.35 2.39
N ALA A 13 -4.62 2.13 2.27
CA ALA A 13 -4.65 3.22 1.29
C ALA A 13 -3.58 4.26 1.59
N ARG A 14 -3.39 4.59 2.86
CA ARG A 14 -2.37 5.56 3.23
C ARG A 14 -0.97 5.03 2.96
N LEU A 15 -0.72 3.74 3.22
CA LEU A 15 0.57 3.16 2.91
C LEU A 15 0.87 3.24 1.42
N GLY A 16 -0.12 2.90 0.58
CA GLY A 16 0.08 3.00 -0.86
C GLY A 16 0.38 4.42 -1.28
N LYS A 17 -0.32 5.39 -0.70
CA LYS A 17 -0.11 6.78 -1.05
C LYS A 17 1.25 7.27 -0.58
N MET A 18 1.70 6.83 0.60
CA MET A 18 3.03 7.18 1.06
C MET A 18 4.11 6.58 0.16
N ALA A 19 3.92 5.32 -0.26
CA ALA A 19 4.88 4.70 -1.17
C ALA A 19 4.95 5.47 -2.49
N LEU A 20 3.81 5.89 -3.01
CA LEU A 20 3.78 6.70 -4.22
C LEU A 20 4.52 8.01 -4.01
N SER A 21 4.29 8.66 -2.89
CA SER A 21 4.92 9.93 -2.58
C SER A 21 6.44 9.79 -2.47
N ILE A 22 6.90 8.71 -1.87
CA ILE A 22 8.32 8.45 -1.71
C ILE A 22 8.97 8.13 -3.05
N PHE A 23 8.27 7.36 -3.89
CA PHE A 23 8.79 7.03 -5.22
C PHE A 23 8.78 8.25 -6.13
N ARG A 24 7.89 9.20 -5.86
CA ARG A 24 7.81 10.51 -6.50
C ARG A 24 7.22 10.48 -7.89
N GLU A 25 6.69 9.35 -8.31
CA GLU A 25 5.97 9.23 -9.57
C GLU A 25 5.18 7.95 -9.52
N ARG A 26 4.21 7.79 -10.40
CA ARG A 26 3.47 6.54 -10.46
C ARG A 26 4.38 5.47 -11.07
N PRO A 27 4.62 4.37 -10.37
CA PRO A 27 5.45 3.31 -10.94
C PRO A 27 4.73 2.65 -12.13
N ASP A 28 5.50 2.08 -13.04
CA ASP A 28 4.93 1.28 -14.13
C ASP A 28 4.38 -0.03 -13.58
N SER A 29 5.06 -0.60 -12.61
CA SER A 29 4.59 -1.82 -11.97
C SER A 29 5.04 -1.85 -10.52
N VAL A 30 4.36 -2.66 -9.74
CA VAL A 30 4.68 -2.81 -8.33
C VAL A 30 4.40 -4.25 -7.92
N THR A 31 5.29 -4.79 -7.11
CA THR A 31 5.07 -6.07 -6.45
C THR A 31 4.91 -5.78 -4.97
N MET A 32 3.78 -6.17 -4.41
CA MET A 32 3.48 -5.92 -3.01
C MET A 32 3.54 -7.24 -2.25
N THR A 33 4.50 -7.34 -1.35
CA THR A 33 4.61 -8.51 -0.49
C THR A 33 3.89 -8.21 0.82
N LEU A 34 2.94 -9.06 1.16
CA LEU A 34 2.07 -8.84 2.30
C LEU A 34 2.47 -9.79 3.41
N TYR A 35 2.52 -9.26 4.62
CA TYR A 35 2.97 -10.00 5.80
C TYR A 35 1.86 -10.00 6.85
N GLY A 36 1.80 -11.06 7.63
CA GLY A 36 0.93 -11.14 8.78
C GLY A 36 -0.53 -11.04 8.40
N SER A 37 -1.24 -10.17 9.08
CA SER A 37 -2.67 -10.03 8.89
C SER A 37 -3.02 -9.55 7.50
N PHE A 38 -2.21 -8.67 6.92
CA PHE A 38 -2.43 -8.23 5.53
C PHE A 38 -2.39 -9.41 4.57
N ALA A 39 -1.46 -10.34 4.78
CA ALA A 39 -1.38 -11.51 3.91
C ALA A 39 -2.63 -12.37 3.98
N LYS A 40 -3.26 -12.40 5.15
CA LYS A 40 -4.44 -13.24 5.33
C LYS A 40 -5.72 -12.59 4.86
N THR A 41 -5.78 -11.27 4.86
CA THR A 41 -7.05 -10.59 4.66
C THR A 41 -7.16 -9.85 3.33
N TYR A 42 -6.09 -9.77 2.55
CA TYR A 42 -6.12 -8.87 1.41
C TYR A 42 -7.18 -9.27 0.37
N ARG A 43 -7.50 -10.53 0.26
CA ARG A 43 -8.44 -10.96 -0.76
C ARG A 43 -9.88 -10.68 -0.41
N GLY A 44 -10.23 -10.76 0.87
CA GLY A 44 -11.61 -10.68 1.26
C GLY A 44 -12.01 -9.40 1.95
N HIS A 45 -11.07 -8.53 2.24
CA HIS A 45 -11.36 -7.39 3.10
C HIS A 45 -10.97 -6.05 2.47
N GLY A 46 -10.71 -6.05 1.19
CA GLY A 46 -10.46 -4.79 0.49
C GLY A 46 -9.05 -4.26 0.63
N THR A 47 -8.17 -4.97 1.30
CA THR A 47 -6.80 -4.50 1.47
C THR A 47 -6.10 -4.34 0.12
N ASN A 48 -6.29 -5.30 -0.78
CA ASN A 48 -5.68 -5.22 -2.10
C ASN A 48 -6.14 -3.98 -2.86
N ARG A 49 -7.43 -3.68 -2.81
CA ARG A 49 -7.95 -2.51 -3.49
C ARG A 49 -7.44 -1.22 -2.88
N ALA A 50 -7.33 -1.20 -1.56
CA ALA A 50 -6.86 -0.02 -0.88
C ALA A 50 -5.39 0.26 -1.17
N LEU A 51 -4.56 -0.78 -1.20
CA LEU A 51 -3.15 -0.60 -1.53
C LEU A 51 -2.96 -0.05 -2.93
N VAL A 52 -3.67 -0.63 -3.90
CA VAL A 52 -3.58 -0.15 -5.28
C VAL A 52 -4.12 1.26 -5.38
N ALA A 53 -5.24 1.54 -4.70
CA ALA A 53 -5.83 2.87 -4.75
C ALA A 53 -4.85 3.93 -4.25
N GLY A 54 -4.15 3.65 -3.16
CA GLY A 54 -3.16 4.58 -2.65
C GLY A 54 -2.06 4.83 -3.66
N LEU A 55 -1.59 3.78 -4.33
CA LEU A 55 -0.57 3.92 -5.35
C LEU A 55 -1.07 4.70 -6.57
N LEU A 56 -2.40 4.74 -6.77
CA LEU A 56 -2.98 5.57 -7.82
C LEU A 56 -3.25 7.00 -7.35
N GLY A 57 -2.95 7.29 -6.10
CA GLY A 57 -3.10 8.64 -5.56
C GLY A 57 -4.40 8.91 -4.85
N MET A 58 -5.22 7.88 -4.60
CA MET A 58 -6.51 8.07 -3.95
C MET A 58 -6.34 8.18 -2.44
N ASP A 59 -7.18 9.02 -1.83
CA ASP A 59 -7.22 9.13 -0.38
C ASP A 59 -7.99 7.96 0.22
N ALA A 60 -7.83 7.78 1.53
CA ALA A 60 -8.42 6.66 2.22
C ALA A 60 -9.96 6.65 2.17
N ASP A 61 -10.57 7.81 1.98
CA ASP A 61 -12.02 7.91 1.92
C ASP A 61 -12.55 8.02 0.49
N ASP A 62 -11.73 7.76 -0.51
CA ASP A 62 -12.14 7.89 -1.89
C ASP A 62 -13.11 6.76 -2.26
N ALA A 63 -14.26 7.13 -2.79
CA ALA A 63 -15.26 6.13 -3.15
C ALA A 63 -14.82 5.21 -4.28
N ARG A 64 -13.80 5.62 -5.06
CA ARG A 64 -13.33 4.81 -6.17
C ARG A 64 -12.43 3.66 -5.72
N ILE A 65 -12.13 3.55 -4.42
CA ILE A 65 -11.24 2.50 -3.94
C ILE A 65 -11.76 1.13 -4.34
N ARG A 66 -13.06 0.91 -4.28
CA ARG A 66 -13.61 -0.39 -4.62
C ARG A 66 -13.45 -0.75 -6.09
N GLU A 67 -13.13 0.22 -6.93
CA GLU A 67 -12.92 0.00 -8.35
C GLU A 67 -11.45 0.17 -8.74
N SER A 68 -10.57 0.27 -7.77
CA SER A 68 -9.19 0.62 -8.04
C SER A 68 -8.47 -0.40 -8.91
N LEU A 69 -8.81 -1.69 -8.76
CA LEU A 69 -8.15 -2.71 -9.57
C LEU A 69 -8.52 -2.57 -11.04
N GLU A 70 -9.80 -2.28 -11.32
CA GLU A 70 -10.22 -2.04 -12.70
C GLU A 70 -9.61 -0.76 -13.25
N ILE A 71 -9.51 0.27 -12.41
CA ILE A 71 -8.88 1.51 -12.83
C ILE A 71 -7.42 1.28 -13.17
N ALA A 72 -6.73 0.50 -12.34
CA ALA A 72 -5.32 0.19 -12.58
C ALA A 72 -5.15 -0.52 -13.91
N GLU A 73 -6.02 -1.47 -14.23
CA GLU A 73 -5.91 -2.19 -15.49
C GLU A 73 -6.16 -1.27 -16.67
N ARG A 74 -7.13 -0.37 -16.54
CA ARG A 74 -7.43 0.59 -17.60
C ARG A 74 -6.25 1.52 -17.87
N GLU A 75 -5.48 1.82 -16.83
CA GLU A 75 -4.37 2.75 -16.94
C GLU A 75 -3.03 2.06 -17.13
N ASN A 76 -3.07 0.75 -17.38
CA ASN A 76 -1.85 -0.05 -17.61
C ASN A 76 -0.89 -0.05 -16.42
N PHE A 77 -1.45 0.09 -15.22
CA PHE A 77 -0.65 -0.01 -14.01
C PHE A 77 -0.65 -1.48 -13.58
N GLN A 78 0.53 -2.08 -13.56
CA GLN A 78 0.66 -3.50 -13.26
C GLN A 78 0.95 -3.70 -11.79
N TYR A 79 0.26 -4.64 -11.18
CA TYR A 79 0.44 -4.91 -9.77
C TYR A 79 0.43 -6.41 -9.53
N THR A 80 1.16 -6.84 -8.51
CA THR A 80 1.22 -8.24 -8.13
C THR A 80 1.22 -8.30 -6.61
N PHE A 81 0.49 -9.25 -6.05
CA PHE A 81 0.46 -9.46 -4.61
C PHE A 81 1.12 -10.79 -4.29
N ILE A 82 1.98 -10.78 -3.28
CA ILE A 82 2.64 -11.98 -2.80
C ILE A 82 2.34 -12.11 -1.31
N GLU A 83 1.86 -13.27 -0.90
CA GLU A 83 1.62 -13.55 0.51
C GLU A 83 2.88 -14.14 1.09
N SER A 84 3.39 -13.55 2.14
CA SER A 84 4.60 -14.04 2.79
C SER A 84 4.25 -14.65 4.13
N GLU A 85 4.93 -15.75 4.46
CA GLU A 85 4.78 -16.36 5.76
C GLU A 85 5.86 -15.92 6.73
N VAL A 86 6.74 -15.05 6.27
CA VAL A 86 7.81 -14.54 7.12
C VAL A 86 7.23 -13.55 8.13
N ASP A 87 7.73 -13.60 9.35
CA ASP A 87 7.33 -12.64 10.38
C ASP A 87 8.09 -11.34 10.15
N ALA A 88 7.37 -10.29 9.83
CA ALA A 88 7.98 -8.98 9.57
C ALA A 88 8.06 -8.12 10.82
N GLY A 89 7.65 -8.64 11.96
CA GLY A 89 7.69 -7.88 13.19
C GLY A 89 6.42 -7.10 13.49
N HIS A 90 5.56 -6.97 12.52
CA HIS A 90 4.28 -6.30 12.71
C HIS A 90 3.26 -6.95 11.80
N PRO A 91 2.06 -7.24 12.31
CA PRO A 91 1.10 -8.04 11.54
C PRO A 91 0.52 -7.36 10.31
N ASN A 92 0.57 -6.04 10.22
CA ASN A 92 -0.04 -5.34 9.10
C ASN A 92 1.05 -4.64 8.30
N THR A 93 1.94 -5.41 7.71
CA THR A 93 3.10 -4.89 7.01
C THR A 93 3.05 -5.25 5.53
N VAL A 94 3.49 -4.33 4.70
CA VAL A 94 3.58 -4.55 3.26
C VAL A 94 4.88 -3.95 2.75
N ARG A 95 5.49 -4.65 1.78
CA ARG A 95 6.68 -4.18 1.11
C ARG A 95 6.32 -3.88 -0.33
N PHE A 96 6.54 -2.65 -0.75
CA PHE A 96 6.27 -2.23 -2.12
C PHE A 96 7.58 -2.24 -2.89
N ASN A 97 7.69 -3.12 -3.87
CA ASN A 97 8.81 -3.09 -4.81
C ASN A 97 8.29 -2.41 -6.06
N MET A 98 8.72 -1.17 -6.28
CA MET A 98 8.19 -0.34 -7.34
C MET A 98 9.20 -0.20 -8.46
N TYR A 99 8.73 -0.33 -9.69
CA TYR A 99 9.57 -0.25 -10.87
C TYR A 99 9.04 0.84 -11.78
N GLY A 100 9.88 1.78 -12.10
CA GLY A 100 9.50 2.89 -12.93
C GLY A 100 10.28 2.90 -14.23
N LYS A 101 10.26 4.04 -14.90
CA LYS A 101 10.93 4.18 -16.17
C LYS A 101 12.43 4.29 -16.00
N ASP A 102 13.16 3.96 -17.05
CA ASP A 102 14.61 4.11 -17.08
C ASP A 102 15.30 3.30 -15.99
N GLY A 103 14.70 2.17 -15.64
CA GLY A 103 15.33 1.30 -14.65
C GLY A 103 15.18 1.76 -13.22
N LYS A 104 14.37 2.77 -12.96
CA LYS A 104 14.16 3.24 -11.60
C LYS A 104 13.49 2.15 -10.78
N HIS A 105 13.99 1.94 -9.59
CA HIS A 105 13.47 0.91 -8.71
C HIS A 105 13.61 1.37 -7.26
N MET A 106 12.59 1.10 -6.47
CA MET A 106 12.66 1.43 -5.05
C MET A 106 11.83 0.43 -4.27
N SER A 107 12.30 0.07 -3.09
CA SER A 107 11.59 -0.82 -2.20
C SER A 107 11.23 -0.02 -0.95
N VAL A 108 9.95 -0.02 -0.59
CA VAL A 108 9.44 0.70 0.57
C VAL A 108 8.66 -0.29 1.42
N THR A 109 8.98 -0.38 2.70
CA THR A 109 8.25 -1.26 3.63
C THR A 109 7.55 -0.40 4.67
N GLY A 110 6.29 -0.67 4.89
CA GLY A 110 5.52 0.08 5.87
C GLY A 110 4.52 -0.78 6.57
N SER A 111 4.00 -0.26 7.67
CA SER A 111 3.04 -0.98 8.51
C SER A 111 1.87 -0.07 8.84
N SER A 112 0.70 -0.68 8.98
CA SER A 112 -0.47 0.02 9.48
C SER A 112 -0.49 -0.16 11.00
N LEU A 113 -0.61 0.94 11.71
CA LEU A 113 -0.52 0.93 13.16
C LEU A 113 -1.89 0.93 13.83
N GLY A 114 -2.96 0.97 13.04
CA GLY A 114 -4.31 1.03 13.59
C GLY A 114 -4.81 2.45 13.63
N GLY A 115 -6.12 2.60 13.58
CA GLY A 115 -6.73 3.92 13.61
C GLY A 115 -6.38 4.79 12.41
N GLY A 116 -5.99 4.17 11.31
CA GLY A 116 -5.60 4.90 10.11
C GLY A 116 -4.17 5.43 10.13
N ARG A 117 -3.42 5.18 11.19
CA ARG A 117 -2.04 5.63 11.26
C ARG A 117 -1.13 4.61 10.61
N VAL A 118 -0.08 5.09 9.96
CA VAL A 118 0.86 4.22 9.27
C VAL A 118 2.28 4.71 9.49
N ALA A 119 3.22 3.82 9.26
CA ALA A 119 4.64 4.18 9.35
C ALA A 119 5.40 3.45 8.27
N VAL A 120 6.30 4.17 7.60
CA VAL A 120 7.25 3.54 6.69
C VAL A 120 8.51 3.28 7.51
N THR A 121 8.97 2.05 7.48
CA THR A 121 10.05 1.61 8.37
C THR A 121 11.33 1.26 7.64
N ASN A 122 11.27 1.13 6.30
CA ASN A 122 12.47 0.77 5.55
C ASN A 122 12.33 1.24 4.11
N ILE A 123 13.40 1.80 3.58
CA ILE A 123 13.46 2.22 2.17
C ILE A 123 14.78 1.68 1.63
N ASP A 124 14.70 0.79 0.64
CA ASP A 124 15.86 0.21 -0.05
C ASP A 124 16.86 -0.41 0.93
N GLY A 125 16.34 -1.03 1.99
CA GLY A 125 17.20 -1.69 2.96
C GLY A 125 17.69 -0.80 4.07
N ILE A 126 17.31 0.48 4.05
CA ILE A 126 17.74 1.43 5.07
C ILE A 126 16.59 1.67 6.02
N ASP A 127 16.83 1.49 7.30
CA ASP A 127 15.80 1.71 8.31
C ASP A 127 15.47 3.19 8.40
N VAL A 128 14.19 3.50 8.39
CA VAL A 128 13.70 4.87 8.50
C VAL A 128 12.53 4.87 9.46
N ASP A 129 12.05 6.05 9.79
CA ASP A 129 10.92 6.19 10.68
C ASP A 129 10.08 7.36 10.17
N ILE A 130 9.22 7.07 9.21
CA ILE A 130 8.37 8.08 8.61
C ILE A 130 6.94 7.71 8.94
N THR A 131 6.25 8.55 9.68
CA THR A 131 4.88 8.27 10.09
C THR A 131 3.91 9.13 9.28
N GLY A 132 2.75 8.56 9.01
CA GLY A 132 1.67 9.28 8.35
C GLY A 132 0.44 9.20 9.23
N GLU A 133 -0.19 10.36 9.45
CA GLU A 133 -1.40 10.43 10.22
C GLU A 133 -2.43 11.22 9.46
N GLU A 134 -3.68 10.94 9.80
CA GLU A 134 -4.71 11.66 9.14
C GLU A 134 -4.83 13.00 9.76
N HIS A 135 -4.48 14.03 9.08
CA HIS A 135 -4.84 15.32 9.49
C HIS A 135 -4.35 16.27 8.50
N GLN A 136 -4.56 17.26 8.57
CA GLN A 136 -4.15 18.06 7.71
C GLN A 136 -3.34 18.59 7.58
#